data_7bc0e95d00bce92a1b9cb27dad29f804
#
_entry.id   7bc0e95d00bce92a1b9cb27dad29f804
#
_cell.length_a   1.000
_cell.length_b   1.000
_cell.length_c   1.000
_cell.angle_alpha   90.00
_cell.angle_beta   90.00
_cell.angle_gamma   90.00
#
_symmetry.space_group_name_H-M   'P 1'
#
loop_
_entity.id
_entity.type
_entity.pdbx_description
1 polymer ?
#
loop_
_entity_poly.entity_id
_entity_poly.type
_entity_poly.pdbx_seq_one_letter_code
_entity_poly.pdbx_strand_id
1 'polypeptide(L)'
;MINFAKLRKDIQDYDSEREHLIKQSRDVLKLSKQIIYAVHRDELTEAAKLIKQIEAEKKKLDAIAKHSRKMGSEGSYKVAIQEYAEALLYYHFVKDGKLVDLSIDTEHFI
;
A
#
# COMPACT_ATOMS: atom_id res chain seq x y z
N MET A 1 23.58 -1.63 -33.20
CA MET A 1 24.20 -2.73 -32.45
C MET A 1 23.72 -2.69 -30.99
N ILE A 2 23.32 -3.83 -30.47
CA ILE A 2 22.82 -3.93 -29.10
C ILE A 2 23.99 -3.88 -28.10
N ASN A 3 23.89 -2.99 -27.12
CA ASN A 3 24.86 -2.94 -26.04
C ASN A 3 24.41 -3.87 -24.91
N PHE A 4 24.96 -5.06 -24.88
CA PHE A 4 24.55 -6.07 -23.89
C PHE A 4 24.86 -5.67 -22.45
N ALA A 5 25.96 -4.94 -22.25
CA ALA A 5 26.32 -4.48 -20.89
C ALA A 5 25.27 -3.50 -20.35
N LYS A 6 24.83 -2.57 -21.18
CA LYS A 6 23.79 -1.62 -20.81
C LYS A 6 22.46 -2.31 -20.58
N LEU A 7 22.10 -3.25 -21.48
CA LEU A 7 20.85 -4.00 -21.34
C LEU A 7 20.81 -4.79 -20.04
N ARG A 8 21.94 -5.45 -19.70
CA ARG A 8 22.03 -6.18 -18.43
C ARG A 8 21.86 -5.28 -17.23
N LYS A 9 22.48 -4.11 -17.26
CA LYS A 9 22.37 -3.14 -16.18
C LYS A 9 20.92 -2.65 -16.03
N ASP A 10 20.27 -2.35 -17.14
CA ASP A 10 18.87 -1.87 -17.13
C ASP A 10 17.94 -2.92 -16.53
N ILE A 11 18.16 -4.20 -16.86
CA ILE A 11 17.37 -5.30 -16.31
C ILE A 11 17.61 -5.44 -14.80
N GLN A 12 18.87 -5.35 -14.37
CA GLN A 12 19.22 -5.45 -12.96
C GLN A 12 18.63 -4.28 -12.16
N ASP A 13 18.68 -3.07 -12.71
CA ASP A 13 18.13 -1.89 -12.06
C ASP A 13 16.60 -2.03 -11.91
N TYR A 14 15.93 -2.52 -12.93
CA TYR A 14 14.49 -2.76 -12.87
C TYR A 14 14.14 -3.82 -11.82
N ASP A 15 14.89 -4.91 -11.78
CA ASP A 15 14.65 -5.98 -10.80
C ASP A 15 14.85 -5.48 -9.38
N SER A 16 15.87 -4.65 -9.15
CA SER A 16 16.14 -4.06 -7.84
C SER A 16 15.01 -3.13 -7.42
N GLU A 17 14.51 -2.31 -8.32
CA GLU A 17 13.39 -1.42 -8.05
C GLU A 17 12.11 -2.20 -7.75
N ARG A 18 11.88 -3.27 -8.49
CA ARG A 18 10.72 -4.14 -8.28
C ARG A 18 10.78 -4.82 -6.92
N GLU A 19 11.95 -5.31 -6.52
CA GLU A 19 12.12 -5.90 -5.19
C GLU A 19 11.86 -4.88 -4.07
N HIS A 20 12.32 -3.66 -4.27
CA HIS A 20 12.09 -2.57 -3.32
C HIS A 20 10.59 -2.27 -3.21
N LEU A 21 9.89 -2.23 -4.34
CA LEU A 21 8.44 -2.04 -4.36
C LEU A 21 7.71 -3.16 -3.61
N ILE A 22 8.09 -4.41 -3.85
CA ILE A 22 7.47 -5.56 -3.20
C ILE A 22 7.67 -5.50 -1.69
N LYS A 23 8.89 -5.18 -1.26
CA LYS A 23 9.20 -5.06 0.16
C LYS A 23 8.37 -3.97 0.83
N GLN A 24 8.31 -2.80 0.20
CA GLN A 24 7.52 -1.67 0.73
C GLN A 24 6.03 -2.00 0.73
N SER A 25 5.54 -2.71 -0.30
CA SER A 25 4.16 -3.17 -0.35
C SER A 25 3.81 -4.10 0.80
N ARG A 26 4.73 -4.98 1.17
CA ARG A 26 4.54 -5.89 2.31
C ARG A 26 4.42 -5.13 3.62
N ASP A 27 5.20 -4.06 3.78
CA ASP A 27 5.14 -3.24 5.00
C ASP A 27 3.77 -2.56 5.12
N VAL A 28 3.26 -2.01 4.03
CA VAL A 28 1.92 -1.42 4.00
C VAL A 28 0.85 -2.48 4.30
N LEU A 29 0.98 -3.65 3.68
CA LEU A 29 0.03 -4.75 3.89
C LEU A 29 0.02 -5.21 5.34
N LYS A 30 1.19 -5.36 5.95
CA LYS A 30 1.32 -5.76 7.35
C LYS A 30 0.63 -4.77 8.28
N LEU A 31 0.86 -3.48 8.08
CA LEU A 31 0.23 -2.43 8.88
C LEU A 31 -1.28 -2.43 8.69
N SER A 32 -1.76 -2.65 7.46
CA SER A 32 -3.20 -2.76 7.19
C SER A 32 -3.85 -3.85 8.04
N LYS A 33 -3.22 -5.01 8.10
CA LYS A 33 -3.72 -6.13 8.90
C LYS A 33 -3.69 -5.81 10.39
N GLN A 34 -2.63 -5.16 10.85
CA GLN A 34 -2.51 -4.76 12.25
C GLN A 34 -3.61 -3.77 12.65
N ILE A 35 -3.95 -2.84 11.75
CA ILE A 35 -5.04 -1.90 11.98
C ILE A 35 -6.35 -2.65 12.14
N ILE A 36 -6.65 -3.58 11.24
CA ILE A 36 -7.87 -4.35 11.28
C ILE A 36 -7.98 -5.14 12.58
N TYR A 37 -6.90 -5.78 13.01
CA TYR A 37 -6.89 -6.52 14.26
C TYR A 37 -7.09 -5.61 15.48
N ALA A 38 -6.47 -4.43 15.49
CA ALA A 38 -6.65 -3.48 16.58
C ALA A 38 -8.10 -3.01 16.67
N VAL A 39 -8.72 -2.74 15.52
CA VAL A 39 -10.13 -2.33 15.46
C VAL A 39 -11.03 -3.46 15.96
N HIS A 40 -10.74 -4.72 15.58
CA HIS A 40 -11.49 -5.87 16.05
C HIS A 40 -11.45 -6.03 17.56
N ARG A 41 -10.31 -5.70 18.17
CA ARG A 41 -10.15 -5.77 19.62
C ARG A 41 -10.62 -4.50 20.33
N ASP A 42 -11.24 -3.59 19.60
CA ASP A 42 -11.70 -2.31 20.13
C ASP A 42 -10.57 -1.46 20.70
N GLU A 43 -9.37 -1.61 20.16
CA GLU A 43 -8.19 -0.84 20.53
C GLU A 43 -8.01 0.33 19.56
N LEU A 44 -8.94 1.28 19.61
CA LEU A 44 -8.97 2.38 18.63
C LEU A 44 -7.80 3.35 18.77
N THR A 45 -7.26 3.52 19.97
CA THR A 45 -6.08 4.35 20.18
C THR A 45 -4.86 3.76 19.50
N GLU A 46 -4.68 2.45 19.63
CA GLU A 46 -3.61 1.73 18.93
C GLU A 46 -3.79 1.78 17.43
N ALA A 47 -5.02 1.58 16.96
CA ALA A 47 -5.33 1.68 15.54
C ALA A 47 -4.98 3.06 14.98
N ALA A 48 -5.26 4.13 15.72
CA ALA A 48 -4.93 5.48 15.30
C ALA A 48 -3.42 5.68 15.13
N LYS A 49 -2.62 5.10 16.02
CA LYS A 49 -1.15 5.15 15.90
C LYS A 49 -0.68 4.41 14.66
N LEU A 50 -1.24 3.24 14.41
CA LEU A 50 -0.91 2.43 13.24
C LEU A 50 -1.29 3.14 11.94
N ILE A 51 -2.39 3.89 11.95
CA ILE A 51 -2.81 4.67 10.78
C ILE A 51 -1.77 5.72 10.43
N LYS A 52 -1.21 6.41 11.41
CA LYS A 52 -0.14 7.38 11.15
C LYS A 52 1.09 6.71 10.54
N GLN A 53 1.44 5.53 11.03
CA GLN A 53 2.55 4.76 10.48
C GLN A 53 2.28 4.34 9.04
N ILE A 54 1.09 3.82 8.75
CA ILE A 54 0.76 3.34 7.42
C ILE A 54 0.69 4.47 6.40
N GLU A 55 0.24 5.65 6.81
CA GLU A 55 0.22 6.81 5.93
C GLU A 55 1.63 7.19 5.47
N ALA A 56 2.61 7.16 6.38
CA ALA A 56 4.00 7.42 6.05
C ALA A 56 4.55 6.34 5.11
N GLU A 57 4.26 5.07 5.39
CA GLU A 57 4.72 3.96 4.56
C GLU A 57 4.06 3.96 3.18
N LYS A 58 2.79 4.35 3.11
CA LYS A 58 2.09 4.48 1.83
C LYS A 58 2.71 5.55 0.95
N LYS A 59 3.11 6.69 1.54
CA LYS A 59 3.79 7.74 0.78
C LYS A 59 5.08 7.25 0.17
N LYS A 60 5.86 6.46 0.90
CA LYS A 60 7.08 5.84 0.38
C LYS A 60 6.75 4.90 -0.77
N LEU A 61 5.71 4.09 -0.61
CA LEU A 61 5.28 3.14 -1.63
C LEU A 61 4.85 3.86 -2.91
N ASP A 62 4.05 4.91 -2.77
CA ASP A 62 3.59 5.69 -3.92
C ASP A 62 4.76 6.34 -4.66
N ALA A 63 5.76 6.82 -3.93
CA ALA A 63 6.95 7.42 -4.51
C ALA A 63 7.73 6.38 -5.34
N ILE A 64 7.86 5.17 -4.83
CA ILE A 64 8.52 4.08 -5.55
C ILE A 64 7.73 3.73 -6.82
N ALA A 65 6.41 3.63 -6.71
CA ALA A 65 5.54 3.26 -7.82
C ALA A 65 5.54 4.30 -8.95
N LYS A 66 5.79 5.57 -8.63
CA LYS A 66 5.83 6.64 -9.62
C LYS A 66 7.06 6.58 -10.53
N HIS A 67 8.10 5.84 -10.14
CA HIS A 67 9.33 5.74 -10.92
C HIS A 67 9.11 5.10 -12.29
N SER A 68 8.07 4.29 -12.45
CA SER A 68 7.82 3.60 -13.71
C SER A 68 6.34 3.24 -13.81
N ARG A 69 5.78 3.33 -15.01
CA ARG A 69 4.40 2.89 -15.26
C ARG A 69 4.24 1.41 -14.95
N LYS A 70 5.28 0.62 -15.22
CA LYS A 70 5.26 -0.82 -14.93
C LYS A 70 5.16 -1.08 -13.44
N MET A 71 5.83 -0.25 -12.62
CA MET A 71 5.76 -0.38 -11.16
C MET A 71 4.35 -0.13 -10.64
N GLY A 72 3.64 0.85 -11.18
CA GLY A 72 2.26 1.12 -10.80
C GLY A 72 1.30 0.00 -11.15
N SER A 73 1.68 -0.89 -12.08
CA SER A 73 0.86 -2.03 -12.49
C SER A 73 1.15 -3.30 -11.73
N GLU A 74 2.18 -3.31 -10.88
CA GLU A 74 2.55 -4.51 -10.13
C GLU A 74 1.43 -4.93 -9.17
N GLY A 75 1.14 -6.24 -9.16
CA GLY A 75 0.09 -6.80 -8.32
C GLY A 75 0.29 -6.52 -6.84
N SER A 76 1.54 -6.59 -6.36
CA SER A 76 1.87 -6.31 -4.96
C SER A 76 1.46 -4.90 -4.54
N TYR A 77 1.72 -3.92 -5.41
CA TYR A 77 1.33 -2.54 -5.17
C TYR A 77 -0.19 -2.39 -5.09
N LYS A 78 -0.89 -2.96 -6.07
CA LYS A 78 -2.36 -2.86 -6.13
C LYS A 78 -3.02 -3.48 -4.90
N VAL A 79 -2.54 -4.66 -4.48
CA VAL A 79 -3.07 -5.34 -3.29
C VAL A 79 -2.82 -4.50 -2.04
N ALA A 80 -1.62 -3.94 -1.90
CA ALA A 80 -1.28 -3.12 -0.74
C ALA A 80 -2.18 -1.89 -0.64
N ILE A 81 -2.43 -1.20 -1.76
CA ILE A 81 -3.30 -0.02 -1.79
C ILE A 81 -4.74 -0.41 -1.45
N GLN A 82 -5.22 -1.52 -1.97
CA GLN A 82 -6.56 -2.01 -1.68
C GLN A 82 -6.72 -2.32 -0.18
N GLU A 83 -5.77 -3.05 0.40
CA GLU A 83 -5.81 -3.38 1.82
C GLU A 83 -5.69 -2.15 2.71
N TYR A 84 -4.88 -1.18 2.29
CA TYR A 84 -4.77 0.10 2.97
C TYR A 84 -6.13 0.81 3.03
N ALA A 85 -6.81 0.91 1.89
CA ALA A 85 -8.11 1.56 1.82
C ALA A 85 -9.14 0.83 2.69
N GLU A 86 -9.16 -0.50 2.64
CA GLU A 86 -10.07 -1.30 3.45
C GLU A 86 -9.84 -1.09 4.95
N ALA A 87 -8.58 -1.04 5.37
CA ALA A 87 -8.24 -0.86 6.78
C ALA A 87 -8.71 0.51 7.29
N LEU A 88 -8.51 1.57 6.50
CA LEU A 88 -8.94 2.91 6.88
C LEU A 88 -10.47 3.01 6.91
N LEU A 89 -11.13 2.42 5.92
CA LEU A 89 -12.59 2.40 5.87
C LEU A 89 -13.17 1.71 7.10
N TYR A 90 -12.63 0.57 7.45
CA TYR A 90 -13.07 -0.20 8.61
C TYR A 90 -12.86 0.58 9.91
N TYR A 91 -11.69 1.19 10.06
CA TYR A 91 -11.38 2.00 11.24
C TYR A 91 -12.41 3.14 11.39
N HIS A 92 -12.66 3.88 10.33
CA HIS A 92 -13.59 5.01 10.38
C HIS A 92 -15.04 4.54 10.59
N PHE A 93 -15.41 3.42 10.01
CA PHE A 93 -16.73 2.85 10.20
C PHE A 93 -16.99 2.52 11.69
N VAL A 94 -16.02 1.87 12.34
CA VAL A 94 -16.16 1.50 13.74
C VAL A 94 -16.08 2.71 14.66
N LYS A 95 -15.13 3.61 14.39
CA LYS A 95 -14.92 4.80 15.19
C LYS A 95 -16.12 5.75 15.14
N ASP A 96 -16.63 6.02 13.95
CA ASP A 96 -17.69 7.01 13.74
C ASP A 96 -19.09 6.40 13.78
N GLY A 97 -19.19 5.08 13.79
CA GLY A 97 -20.48 4.40 13.79
C GLY A 97 -21.24 4.49 12.48
N LYS A 98 -20.58 4.88 11.41
CA LYS A 98 -21.20 4.99 10.09
C LYS A 98 -20.15 4.82 9.00
N LEU A 99 -20.62 4.45 7.81
CA LEU A 99 -19.75 4.38 6.65
C LEU A 99 -19.27 5.78 6.27
N VAL A 100 -17.97 5.91 6.11
CA VAL A 100 -17.37 7.11 5.55
C VAL A 100 -17.78 7.19 4.09
N ASP A 101 -17.70 8.38 3.51
CA ASP A 101 -18.05 8.61 2.11
C ASP A 101 -17.37 7.57 1.22
N LEU A 102 -18.18 6.67 0.66
CA LEU A 102 -17.71 5.59 -0.17
C LEU A 102 -17.53 5.99 -1.64
N SER A 103 -17.90 7.23 -1.99
CA SER A 103 -17.85 7.65 -3.38
C SER A 103 -16.46 7.57 -4.00
N ILE A 104 -15.42 7.77 -3.17
CA ILE A 104 -14.04 7.72 -3.61
C ILE A 104 -13.52 6.29 -3.65
N ASP A 105 -13.92 5.47 -2.69
CA ASP A 105 -13.34 4.16 -2.45
C ASP A 105 -14.12 3.02 -3.12
N THR A 106 -15.38 3.25 -3.45
CA THR A 106 -16.25 2.23 -4.03
C THR A 106 -15.69 1.66 -5.33
N GLU A 107 -15.11 2.50 -6.16
CA GLU A 107 -14.51 2.08 -7.43
C GLU A 107 -13.32 1.15 -7.22
N HIS A 108 -12.64 1.24 -6.10
CA HIS A 108 -11.49 0.40 -5.80
C HIS A 108 -11.89 -0.96 -5.23
N PHE A 109 -13.10 -1.09 -4.73
CA PHE A 109 -13.59 -2.33 -4.12
C PHE A 109 -14.43 -3.19 -5.05
N ILE A 110 -14.82 -2.65 -6.18
CA ILE A 110 -15.64 -3.37 -7.16
C ILE A 110 -14.76 -4.08 -8.24
#